data_44fcb89e546368cb943df242687db480
#
_entry.id   44fcb89e546368cb943df242687db480
#
_cell.length_a   1.000
_cell.length_b   1.000
_cell.length_c   1.000
_cell.angle_alpha   90.00
_cell.angle_beta   90.00
_cell.angle_gamma   90.00
#
_symmetry.space_group_name_H-M   'P 1'
#
loop_
_entity.id
_entity.type
_entity.pdbx_description
1 polymer ?
#
loop_
_entity_poly.entity_id
_entity_poly.type
_entity_poly.pdbx_seq_one_letter_code
_entity_poly.pdbx_strand_id
1 'polypeptide(L)'
;MTAGVWAAVPVKEFAGAKQRLTPLLTPQQRQALAAAMLEDVLAALSEAPLAGIMVNTLDPLATELARHYGALVVTDSARDGHTCAVAAMARILAAEGREAMLTVPGDVPRVTAREIAAVIAARRPAPSLTIVPARDKRGSNAVLCSPPLVMPLSFGDDSFLPHLAAARARGIEPTIVKLPGIGLDIDQPDDVGALMRATPRMATRALNVIARGVATKQSPS
;
A
#
# COMPACT_ATOMS: atom_id res chain seq x y z
N MET A 1 -4.04 26.45 -3.43
CA MET A 1 -4.73 25.12 -3.52
C MET A 1 -3.64 24.16 -3.92
N THR A 2 -3.24 23.27 -3.04
CA THR A 2 -2.30 22.20 -3.36
C THR A 2 -2.94 21.31 -4.39
N ALA A 3 -2.63 21.53 -5.64
CA ALA A 3 -2.88 20.65 -6.75
C ALA A 3 -2.16 19.35 -6.40
N GLY A 4 -2.85 18.48 -5.67
CA GLY A 4 -2.17 17.60 -4.79
C GLY A 4 -2.18 16.18 -5.30
N VAL A 5 -1.21 15.45 -4.83
CA VAL A 5 -1.17 14.00 -4.95
C VAL A 5 -2.25 13.39 -4.04
N TRP A 6 -3.09 12.54 -4.59
CA TRP A 6 -4.03 11.72 -3.84
C TRP A 6 -3.47 10.32 -3.62
N ALA A 7 -3.57 9.82 -2.39
CA ALA A 7 -3.26 8.42 -2.13
C ALA A 7 -4.43 7.52 -2.52
N ALA A 8 -4.13 6.36 -3.11
CA ALA A 8 -5.09 5.33 -3.49
C ALA A 8 -4.68 3.99 -2.86
N VAL A 9 -5.49 3.48 -1.93
CA VAL A 9 -5.21 2.28 -1.14
C VAL A 9 -6.25 1.20 -1.46
N PRO A 10 -5.91 0.20 -2.27
CA PRO A 10 -6.79 -0.94 -2.51
C PRO A 10 -6.70 -1.92 -1.33
N VAL A 11 -7.84 -2.31 -0.77
CA VAL A 11 -7.93 -3.21 0.39
C VAL A 11 -8.92 -4.32 0.12
N LYS A 12 -8.45 -5.57 0.13
CA LYS A 12 -9.29 -6.77 0.06
C LYS A 12 -9.95 -7.04 1.41
N GLU A 13 -11.02 -7.85 1.38
CA GLU A 13 -11.67 -8.33 2.60
C GLU A 13 -10.65 -9.06 3.50
N PHE A 14 -10.66 -8.74 4.81
CA PHE A 14 -9.73 -9.32 5.77
C PHE A 14 -10.00 -10.79 6.08
N ALA A 15 -11.22 -11.28 5.83
CA ALA A 15 -11.61 -12.66 6.10
C ALA A 15 -10.69 -13.69 5.43
N GLY A 16 -10.19 -13.43 4.24
CA GLY A 16 -9.25 -14.28 3.51
C GLY A 16 -7.80 -13.76 3.47
N ALA A 17 -7.45 -12.77 4.31
CA ALA A 17 -6.15 -12.13 4.23
C ALA A 17 -4.99 -13.04 4.70
N LYS A 18 -3.80 -12.79 4.13
CA LYS A 18 -2.51 -13.33 4.60
C LYS A 18 -2.47 -14.85 4.75
N GLN A 19 -3.03 -15.58 3.78
CA GLN A 19 -3.10 -17.06 3.80
C GLN A 19 -1.70 -17.70 3.90
N ARG A 20 -0.67 -17.10 3.32
CA ARG A 20 0.72 -17.58 3.39
C ARG A 20 1.31 -17.54 4.81
N LEU A 21 0.67 -16.80 5.73
CA LEU A 21 1.04 -16.75 7.16
C LEU A 21 0.34 -17.81 8.04
N THR A 22 -0.45 -18.72 7.46
CA THR A 22 -1.13 -19.81 8.17
C THR A 22 -0.19 -20.64 9.08
N PRO A 23 1.08 -20.91 8.72
CA PRO A 23 1.99 -21.62 9.62
C PRO A 23 2.26 -20.88 10.94
N LEU A 24 2.18 -19.54 10.93
CA LEU A 24 2.52 -18.68 12.07
C LEU A 24 1.29 -18.20 12.85
N LEU A 25 0.17 -17.93 12.16
CA LEU A 25 -0.97 -17.19 12.69
C LEU A 25 -2.29 -17.93 12.46
N THR A 26 -3.21 -17.86 13.41
CA THR A 26 -4.61 -18.31 13.25
C THR A 26 -5.37 -17.38 12.28
N PRO A 27 -6.54 -17.78 11.76
CA PRO A 27 -7.37 -16.92 10.93
C PRO A 27 -7.66 -15.56 11.56
N GLN A 28 -8.05 -15.55 12.85
CA GLN A 28 -8.34 -14.31 13.60
C GLN A 28 -7.10 -13.41 13.74
N GLN A 29 -5.94 -14.00 14.00
CA GLN A 29 -4.68 -13.26 14.09
C GLN A 29 -4.26 -12.67 12.74
N ARG A 30 -4.51 -13.38 11.61
CA ARG A 30 -4.24 -12.84 10.28
C ARG A 30 -5.15 -11.67 9.93
N GLN A 31 -6.45 -11.74 10.29
CA GLN A 31 -7.38 -10.63 10.13
C GLN A 31 -6.95 -9.41 10.96
N ALA A 32 -6.63 -9.63 12.24
CA ALA A 32 -6.14 -8.57 13.13
C ALA A 32 -4.83 -7.94 12.62
N LEU A 33 -3.94 -8.76 12.04
CA LEU A 33 -2.70 -8.28 11.41
C LEU A 33 -3.00 -7.42 10.20
N ALA A 34 -3.90 -7.85 9.31
CA ALA A 34 -4.25 -7.08 8.12
C ALA A 34 -4.88 -5.73 8.47
N ALA A 35 -5.78 -5.70 9.47
CA ALA A 35 -6.36 -4.47 9.98
C ALA A 35 -5.30 -3.53 10.61
N ALA A 36 -4.40 -4.07 11.43
CA ALA A 36 -3.35 -3.31 12.07
C ALA A 36 -2.35 -2.73 11.05
N MET A 37 -2.01 -3.47 9.98
CA MET A 37 -1.16 -2.98 8.91
C MET A 37 -1.82 -1.85 8.13
N LEU A 38 -3.11 -2.00 7.78
CA LEU A 38 -3.86 -0.93 7.13
C LEU A 38 -3.89 0.33 7.99
N GLU A 39 -4.09 0.18 9.30
CA GLU A 39 -4.11 1.32 10.24
C GLU A 39 -2.75 2.01 10.31
N ASP A 40 -1.63 1.27 10.33
CA ASP A 40 -0.27 1.84 10.24
C ASP A 40 -0.07 2.62 8.93
N VAL A 41 -0.56 2.09 7.79
CA VAL A 41 -0.48 2.77 6.49
C VAL A 41 -1.33 4.05 6.48
N LEU A 42 -2.58 3.99 6.94
CA LEU A 42 -3.48 5.15 6.95
C LEU A 42 -2.96 6.26 7.87
N ALA A 43 -2.39 5.91 9.02
CA ALA A 43 -1.74 6.87 9.92
C ALA A 43 -0.59 7.60 9.21
N ALA A 44 0.30 6.88 8.54
CA ALA A 44 1.40 7.49 7.79
C ALA A 44 0.92 8.37 6.62
N LEU A 45 -0.15 7.96 5.92
CA LEU A 45 -0.73 8.74 4.83
C LEU A 45 -1.43 10.01 5.34
N SER A 46 -2.10 9.96 6.48
CA SER A 46 -2.79 11.13 7.06
C SER A 46 -1.84 12.24 7.53
N GLU A 47 -0.60 11.87 7.87
CA GLU A 47 0.46 12.81 8.26
C GLU A 47 1.30 13.32 7.07
N ALA A 48 1.12 12.72 5.88
CA ALA A 48 1.90 13.06 4.70
C ALA A 48 1.31 14.26 3.92
N PRO A 49 2.10 14.96 3.08
CA PRO A 49 1.64 16.11 2.32
C PRO A 49 0.78 15.69 1.11
N LEU A 50 -0.32 15.02 1.37
CA LEU A 50 -1.29 14.55 0.40
C LEU A 50 -2.51 15.49 0.33
N ALA A 51 -3.16 15.56 -0.83
CA ALA A 51 -4.40 16.31 -0.99
C ALA A 51 -5.63 15.53 -0.46
N GLY A 52 -5.48 14.22 -0.35
CA GLY A 52 -6.52 13.34 0.18
C GLY A 52 -6.11 11.87 0.08
N ILE A 53 -6.92 11.03 0.70
CA ILE A 53 -6.76 9.58 0.71
C ILE A 53 -8.05 8.96 0.18
N MET A 54 -7.93 8.00 -0.72
CA MET A 54 -9.04 7.19 -1.23
C MET A 54 -8.74 5.72 -0.93
N VAL A 55 -9.68 5.03 -0.30
CA VAL A 55 -9.59 3.59 0.01
C VAL A 55 -10.65 2.86 -0.79
N ASN A 56 -10.25 1.84 -1.52
CA ASN A 56 -11.17 0.98 -2.25
C ASN A 56 -11.33 -0.34 -1.51
N THR A 57 -12.52 -0.59 -0.95
CA THR A 57 -12.78 -1.78 -0.14
C THR A 57 -14.27 -2.08 -0.03
N LEU A 58 -14.57 -3.38 0.24
CA LEU A 58 -15.89 -3.85 0.70
C LEU A 58 -15.85 -4.35 2.14
N ASP A 59 -14.66 -4.40 2.76
CA ASP A 59 -14.50 -4.84 4.14
C ASP A 59 -15.06 -3.79 5.12
N PRO A 60 -15.98 -4.17 6.04
CA PRO A 60 -16.58 -3.21 6.97
C PRO A 60 -15.56 -2.56 7.92
N LEU A 61 -14.60 -3.35 8.43
CA LEU A 61 -13.58 -2.84 9.36
C LEU A 61 -12.58 -1.94 8.61
N ALA A 62 -12.19 -2.29 7.39
CA ALA A 62 -11.35 -1.42 6.56
C ALA A 62 -12.08 -0.10 6.22
N THR A 63 -13.40 -0.14 6.01
CA THR A 63 -14.23 1.04 5.81
C THR A 63 -14.24 1.95 7.04
N GLU A 64 -14.38 1.36 8.24
CA GLU A 64 -14.36 2.10 9.51
C GLU A 64 -13.00 2.77 9.72
N LEU A 65 -11.91 2.01 9.57
CA LEU A 65 -10.54 2.54 9.66
C LEU A 65 -10.31 3.67 8.65
N ALA A 66 -10.69 3.49 7.40
CA ALA A 66 -10.53 4.51 6.36
C ALA A 66 -11.23 5.82 6.75
N ARG A 67 -12.48 5.74 7.21
CA ARG A 67 -13.25 6.91 7.65
C ARG A 67 -12.63 7.59 8.87
N HIS A 68 -12.11 6.82 9.82
CA HIS A 68 -11.42 7.34 11.00
C HIS A 68 -10.23 8.24 10.62
N TYR A 69 -9.51 7.90 9.55
CA TYR A 69 -8.39 8.69 9.02
C TYR A 69 -8.81 9.70 7.93
N GLY A 70 -10.11 9.99 7.79
CA GLY A 70 -10.62 10.99 6.84
C GLY A 70 -10.54 10.59 5.38
N ALA A 71 -10.36 9.31 5.07
CA ALA A 71 -10.30 8.84 3.71
C ALA A 71 -11.68 8.72 3.05
N LEU A 72 -11.75 8.99 1.75
CA LEU A 72 -12.90 8.64 0.92
C LEU A 72 -12.92 7.13 0.68
N VAL A 73 -14.07 6.51 0.88
CA VAL A 73 -14.25 5.08 0.62
C VAL A 73 -15.02 4.89 -0.68
N VAL A 74 -14.47 4.08 -1.57
CA VAL A 74 -15.10 3.66 -2.84
C VAL A 74 -15.14 2.14 -2.92
N THR A 75 -16.07 1.61 -3.71
CA THR A 75 -16.30 0.15 -3.83
C THR A 75 -16.21 -0.35 -5.28
N ASP A 76 -15.95 0.55 -6.22
CA ASP A 76 -15.89 0.24 -7.65
C ASP A 76 -14.78 -0.78 -7.94
N SER A 77 -15.16 -1.91 -8.55
CA SER A 77 -14.23 -3.00 -8.87
C SER A 77 -13.44 -3.57 -7.67
N ALA A 78 -13.90 -3.40 -6.44
CA ALA A 78 -13.23 -3.91 -5.25
C ALA A 78 -13.14 -5.45 -5.21
N ARG A 79 -14.07 -6.16 -5.87
CA ARG A 79 -14.07 -7.62 -6.02
C ARG A 79 -13.24 -8.14 -7.19
N ASP A 80 -12.88 -7.27 -8.14
CA ASP A 80 -12.23 -7.66 -9.39
C ASP A 80 -10.70 -7.76 -9.25
N GLY A 81 -10.19 -7.60 -8.03
CA GLY A 81 -8.78 -7.70 -7.68
C GLY A 81 -8.07 -6.36 -7.63
N HIS A 82 -6.80 -6.41 -7.18
CA HIS A 82 -5.98 -5.23 -6.88
C HIS A 82 -5.85 -4.29 -8.09
N THR A 83 -5.53 -4.82 -9.26
CA THR A 83 -5.36 -4.03 -10.50
C THR A 83 -6.63 -3.27 -10.87
N CYS A 84 -7.79 -3.93 -10.81
CA CYS A 84 -9.07 -3.30 -11.16
C CYS A 84 -9.48 -2.23 -10.15
N ALA A 85 -9.26 -2.47 -8.85
CA ALA A 85 -9.51 -1.50 -7.79
C ALA A 85 -8.65 -0.23 -7.96
N VAL A 86 -7.35 -0.38 -8.27
CA VAL A 86 -6.47 0.77 -8.55
C VAL A 86 -6.90 1.51 -9.81
N ALA A 87 -7.25 0.80 -10.87
CA ALA A 87 -7.73 1.40 -12.12
C ALA A 87 -9.06 2.17 -11.92
N ALA A 88 -9.96 1.68 -11.07
CA ALA A 88 -11.19 2.39 -10.72
C ALA A 88 -10.89 3.71 -9.99
N MET A 89 -10.03 3.69 -8.97
CA MET A 89 -9.60 4.89 -8.26
C MET A 89 -8.90 5.89 -9.19
N ALA A 90 -8.04 5.41 -10.10
CA ALA A 90 -7.38 6.28 -11.07
C ALA A 90 -8.38 6.99 -11.99
N ARG A 91 -9.44 6.30 -12.45
CA ARG A 91 -10.51 6.92 -13.25
C ARG A 91 -11.31 7.96 -12.48
N ILE A 92 -11.65 7.69 -11.21
CA ILE A 92 -12.35 8.64 -10.34
C ILE A 92 -11.50 9.91 -10.18
N LEU A 93 -10.24 9.76 -9.78
CA LEU A 93 -9.34 10.89 -9.57
C LEU A 93 -9.08 11.70 -10.86
N ALA A 94 -8.97 11.03 -11.99
CA ALA A 94 -8.82 11.70 -13.29
C ALA A 94 -10.10 12.48 -13.67
N ALA A 95 -11.29 11.89 -13.47
CA ALA A 95 -12.56 12.55 -13.72
C ALA A 95 -12.79 13.79 -12.84
N GLU A 96 -12.25 13.78 -11.63
CA GLU A 96 -12.23 14.92 -10.71
C GLU A 96 -11.12 15.96 -11.02
N GLY A 97 -10.33 15.75 -12.08
CA GLY A 97 -9.25 16.65 -12.47
C GLY A 97 -8.06 16.67 -11.49
N ARG A 98 -7.86 15.58 -10.73
CA ARG A 98 -6.72 15.48 -9.81
C ARG A 98 -5.42 15.31 -10.60
N GLU A 99 -4.34 15.96 -10.14
CA GLU A 99 -3.07 16.00 -10.88
C GLU A 99 -2.29 14.69 -10.83
N ALA A 100 -2.35 13.97 -9.72
CA ALA A 100 -1.57 12.76 -9.54
C ALA A 100 -2.21 11.78 -8.54
N MET A 101 -1.93 10.49 -8.73
CA MET A 101 -2.34 9.40 -7.85
C MET A 101 -1.11 8.63 -7.39
N LEU A 102 -0.96 8.48 -6.07
CA LEU A 102 0.01 7.59 -5.43
C LEU A 102 -0.74 6.35 -4.93
N THR A 103 -0.57 5.20 -5.58
CA THR A 103 -1.07 3.95 -5.02
C THR A 103 -0.06 3.34 -4.05
N VAL A 104 -0.56 2.91 -2.88
CA VAL A 104 0.19 2.23 -1.82
C VAL A 104 -0.66 1.07 -1.31
N PRO A 105 -0.13 -0.14 -1.15
CA PRO A 105 -0.89 -1.26 -0.60
C PRO A 105 -1.10 -1.10 0.91
N GLY A 106 -2.13 -1.76 1.44
CA GLY A 106 -2.47 -1.68 2.87
C GLY A 106 -1.64 -2.58 3.80
N ASP A 107 -0.55 -3.17 3.32
CA ASP A 107 0.24 -4.19 4.02
C ASP A 107 1.75 -3.88 4.10
N VAL A 108 2.09 -2.59 4.04
CA VAL A 108 3.44 -2.05 4.25
C VAL A 108 3.53 -1.29 5.58
N PRO A 109 3.46 -1.97 6.73
CA PRO A 109 3.24 -1.34 8.05
C PRO A 109 4.40 -0.45 8.51
N ARG A 110 5.51 -0.44 7.80
CA ARG A 110 6.68 0.40 8.10
C ARG A 110 6.76 1.67 7.28
N VAL A 111 5.78 1.93 6.44
CA VAL A 111 5.69 3.20 5.71
C VAL A 111 5.64 4.37 6.70
N THR A 112 6.27 5.47 6.34
CA THR A 112 6.26 6.70 7.13
C THR A 112 5.81 7.88 6.28
N ALA A 113 5.26 8.92 6.92
CA ALA A 113 4.93 10.18 6.24
C ALA A 113 6.14 10.77 5.51
N ARG A 114 7.35 10.60 6.08
CA ARG A 114 8.61 11.02 5.44
C ARG A 114 8.90 10.26 4.15
N GLU A 115 8.66 8.95 4.11
CA GLU A 115 8.84 8.16 2.88
C GLU A 115 7.82 8.55 1.82
N ILE A 116 6.56 8.77 2.20
CA ILE A 116 5.52 9.28 1.28
C ILE A 116 5.94 10.66 0.73
N ALA A 117 6.40 11.57 1.58
CA ALA A 117 6.90 12.87 1.16
C ALA A 117 8.10 12.74 0.19
N ALA A 118 9.00 11.77 0.40
CA ALA A 118 10.12 11.50 -0.49
C ALA A 118 9.66 11.00 -1.88
N VAL A 119 8.63 10.15 -1.95
CA VAL A 119 8.03 9.73 -3.24
C VAL A 119 7.44 10.94 -3.98
N ILE A 120 6.71 11.81 -3.25
CA ILE A 120 6.10 13.01 -3.83
C ILE A 120 7.18 13.99 -4.32
N ALA A 121 8.23 14.19 -3.54
CA ALA A 121 9.35 15.08 -3.91
C ALA A 121 10.16 14.58 -5.13
N ALA A 122 10.19 13.26 -5.35
CA ALA A 122 10.86 12.65 -6.50
C ALA A 122 10.01 12.70 -7.79
N ARG A 123 8.77 13.21 -7.72
CA ARG A 123 7.90 13.38 -8.90
C ARG A 123 8.50 14.38 -9.88
N ARG A 124 8.57 14.00 -11.13
CA ARG A 124 8.91 14.90 -12.24
C ARG A 124 7.66 15.60 -12.79
N PRO A 125 7.80 16.66 -13.60
CA PRO A 125 6.68 17.24 -14.34
C PRO A 125 5.92 16.17 -15.13
N ALA A 126 4.60 16.34 -15.23
CA ALA A 126 3.75 15.41 -15.98
C ALA A 126 4.04 15.48 -17.50
N PRO A 127 3.97 14.36 -18.24
CA PRO A 127 3.64 13.02 -17.76
C PRO A 127 4.82 12.33 -17.06
N SER A 128 4.60 11.73 -15.90
CA SER A 128 5.68 11.09 -15.14
C SER A 128 5.23 9.91 -14.32
N LEU A 129 6.17 9.01 -14.03
CA LEU A 129 6.02 7.87 -13.15
C LEU A 129 7.14 7.86 -12.11
N THR A 130 6.77 7.78 -10.82
CA THR A 130 7.71 7.48 -9.73
C THR A 130 7.31 6.17 -9.09
N ILE A 131 8.26 5.26 -8.86
CA ILE A 131 7.98 3.89 -8.42
C ILE A 131 8.91 3.47 -7.28
N VAL A 132 8.34 2.80 -6.28
CA VAL A 132 9.09 2.15 -5.20
C VAL A 132 8.94 0.64 -5.36
N PRO A 133 10.03 -0.09 -5.64
CA PRO A 133 9.98 -1.53 -5.73
C PRO A 133 9.77 -2.18 -4.36
N ALA A 134 9.17 -3.37 -4.35
CA ALA A 134 9.24 -4.26 -3.21
C ALA A 134 10.72 -4.62 -2.90
N ARG A 135 10.98 -5.08 -1.69
CA ARG A 135 12.33 -5.44 -1.21
C ARG A 135 13.03 -6.45 -2.11
N ASP A 136 12.29 -7.43 -2.62
CA ASP A 136 12.76 -8.45 -3.55
C ASP A 136 12.93 -7.96 -5.00
N LYS A 137 12.51 -6.74 -5.29
CA LYS A 137 12.48 -6.09 -6.62
C LYS A 137 11.59 -6.79 -7.65
N ARG A 138 10.66 -7.62 -7.22
CA ARG A 138 9.67 -8.26 -8.08
C ARG A 138 8.39 -7.43 -8.16
N GLY A 139 7.83 -7.07 -7.01
CA GLY A 139 6.63 -6.25 -6.90
C GLY A 139 6.90 -4.73 -6.92
N SER A 140 5.81 -3.98 -7.05
CA SER A 140 5.77 -2.52 -6.96
C SER A 140 4.91 -2.13 -5.76
N ASN A 141 5.54 -1.64 -4.69
CA ASN A 141 4.85 -1.31 -3.43
C ASN A 141 4.33 0.13 -3.38
N ALA A 142 4.86 1.04 -4.18
CA ALA A 142 4.21 2.32 -4.41
C ALA A 142 4.44 2.79 -5.84
N VAL A 143 3.40 3.36 -6.45
CA VAL A 143 3.45 3.91 -7.81
C VAL A 143 2.74 5.26 -7.84
N LEU A 144 3.48 6.32 -8.13
CA LEU A 144 2.95 7.67 -8.31
C LEU A 144 2.83 7.98 -9.79
N CYS A 145 1.61 8.10 -10.25
CA CYS A 145 1.22 8.44 -11.63
C CYS A 145 0.85 9.91 -11.72
N SER A 146 1.43 10.63 -12.65
CA SER A 146 1.07 12.02 -12.95
C SER A 146 0.92 12.21 -14.48
N PRO A 147 -0.33 12.38 -15.02
CA PRO A 147 -1.63 12.31 -14.34
C PRO A 147 -2.01 10.89 -13.88
N PRO A 148 -3.15 10.70 -13.16
CA PRO A 148 -3.57 9.39 -12.63
C PRO A 148 -3.64 8.27 -13.67
N LEU A 149 -4.06 8.59 -14.90
CA LEU A 149 -4.20 7.66 -16.03
C LEU A 149 -3.01 7.72 -17.00
N VAL A 150 -1.83 8.15 -16.55
CA VAL A 150 -0.63 8.28 -17.42
C VAL A 150 -0.28 6.96 -18.12
N MET A 151 -0.55 5.84 -17.48
CA MET A 151 -0.39 4.51 -18.04
C MET A 151 -1.31 3.50 -17.32
N PRO A 152 -1.66 2.36 -17.93
CA PRO A 152 -2.31 1.26 -17.20
C PRO A 152 -1.32 0.64 -16.23
N LEU A 153 -1.79 0.39 -15.00
CA LEU A 153 -1.05 -0.36 -14.00
C LEU A 153 -1.54 -1.80 -13.98
N SER A 154 -0.62 -2.74 -13.76
CA SER A 154 -0.92 -4.16 -13.62
C SER A 154 -0.12 -4.72 -12.45
N PHE A 155 -0.81 -5.04 -11.36
CA PHE A 155 -0.19 -5.56 -10.14
C PHE A 155 -0.24 -7.08 -10.10
N GLY A 156 0.80 -7.67 -9.55
CA GLY A 156 1.02 -9.10 -9.38
C GLY A 156 2.42 -9.34 -8.83
N ASP A 157 2.80 -10.60 -8.67
CA ASP A 157 4.06 -11.01 -8.04
C ASP A 157 5.33 -10.41 -8.72
N ASP A 158 5.28 -10.10 -10.01
CA ASP A 158 6.41 -9.57 -10.79
C ASP A 158 6.07 -8.22 -11.48
N SER A 159 5.32 -7.34 -10.81
CA SER A 159 4.79 -6.11 -11.43
C SER A 159 5.85 -5.02 -11.69
N PHE A 160 7.02 -5.06 -11.06
CA PHE A 160 8.00 -3.97 -11.12
C PHE A 160 8.57 -3.74 -12.53
N LEU A 161 9.17 -4.77 -13.13
CA LEU A 161 9.74 -4.63 -14.47
C LEU A 161 8.69 -4.35 -15.56
N PRO A 162 7.51 -4.99 -15.56
CA PRO A 162 6.41 -4.62 -16.44
C PRO A 162 5.98 -3.16 -16.32
N HIS A 163 5.90 -2.58 -15.12
CA HIS A 163 5.59 -1.16 -14.96
C HIS A 163 6.66 -0.26 -15.58
N LEU A 164 7.95 -0.56 -15.40
CA LEU A 164 9.03 0.19 -16.04
C LEU A 164 8.94 0.11 -17.57
N ALA A 165 8.71 -1.08 -18.11
CA ALA A 165 8.56 -1.29 -19.55
C ALA A 165 7.35 -0.54 -20.13
N ALA A 166 6.20 -0.58 -19.44
CA ALA A 166 4.99 0.11 -19.86
C ALA A 166 5.13 1.63 -19.86
N ALA A 167 5.88 2.20 -18.92
CA ALA A 167 6.19 3.62 -18.88
C ALA A 167 7.11 4.02 -20.05
N ARG A 168 8.21 3.28 -20.25
CA ARG A 168 9.16 3.54 -21.34
C ARG A 168 8.52 3.43 -22.72
N ALA A 169 7.61 2.48 -22.91
CA ALA A 169 6.84 2.35 -24.15
C ALA A 169 5.97 3.59 -24.46
N ARG A 170 5.76 4.47 -23.46
CA ARG A 170 5.05 5.76 -23.58
C ARG A 170 5.99 6.96 -23.58
N GLY A 171 7.31 6.75 -23.70
CA GLY A 171 8.30 7.80 -23.65
C GLY A 171 8.54 8.39 -22.25
N ILE A 172 8.09 7.69 -21.19
CA ILE A 172 8.26 8.12 -19.80
C ILE A 172 9.41 7.33 -19.18
N GLU A 173 10.50 8.01 -18.80
CA GLU A 173 11.55 7.38 -18.02
C GLU A 173 11.17 7.38 -16.53
N PRO A 174 10.95 6.20 -15.93
CA PRO A 174 10.50 6.09 -14.54
C PRO A 174 11.55 6.60 -13.55
N THR A 175 11.11 7.34 -12.53
CA THR A 175 11.94 7.66 -11.36
C THR A 175 11.81 6.54 -10.34
N ILE A 176 12.91 5.84 -10.04
CA ILE A 176 12.92 4.74 -9.07
C ILE A 176 13.44 5.26 -7.74
N VAL A 177 12.65 5.10 -6.67
CA VAL A 177 13.01 5.48 -5.29
C VAL A 177 13.04 4.23 -4.42
N LYS A 178 14.14 4.03 -3.68
CA LYS A 178 14.27 2.89 -2.77
C LYS A 178 13.99 3.35 -1.34
N LEU A 179 12.91 2.86 -0.77
CA LEU A 179 12.43 3.25 0.56
C LEU A 179 12.17 1.98 1.38
N PRO A 180 12.90 1.78 2.49
CA PRO A 180 12.88 0.50 3.21
C PRO A 180 11.55 0.21 3.93
N GLY A 181 10.79 1.25 4.30
CA GLY A 181 9.48 1.10 4.92
C GLY A 181 8.43 0.67 3.92
N ILE A 182 8.30 1.39 2.81
CA ILE A 182 7.38 1.07 1.71
C ILE A 182 7.80 -0.24 1.02
N GLY A 183 9.09 -0.51 0.91
CA GLY A 183 9.60 -1.71 0.24
C GLY A 183 9.33 -3.02 0.99
N LEU A 184 8.85 -2.98 2.25
CA LEU A 184 8.58 -4.17 3.04
C LEU A 184 7.07 -4.39 3.21
N ASP A 185 6.49 -5.17 2.33
CA ASP A 185 5.18 -5.78 2.48
C ASP A 185 5.27 -7.09 3.27
N ILE A 186 4.21 -7.42 4.00
CA ILE A 186 4.20 -8.58 4.91
C ILE A 186 3.30 -9.66 4.34
N ASP A 187 3.86 -10.55 3.53
CA ASP A 187 3.13 -11.64 2.87
C ASP A 187 3.61 -13.04 3.26
N GLN A 188 4.88 -13.20 3.56
CA GLN A 188 5.53 -14.47 3.85
C GLN A 188 6.02 -14.54 5.31
N PRO A 189 6.24 -15.73 5.88
CA PRO A 189 6.86 -15.89 7.20
C PRO A 189 8.19 -15.13 7.36
N ASP A 190 9.01 -15.08 6.31
CA ASP A 190 10.28 -14.37 6.33
C ASP A 190 10.13 -12.84 6.45
N ASP A 191 9.02 -12.28 5.94
CA ASP A 191 8.71 -10.86 6.06
C ASP A 191 8.36 -10.49 7.50
N VAL A 192 7.66 -11.38 8.21
CA VAL A 192 7.40 -11.26 9.64
C VAL A 192 8.73 -11.19 10.41
N GLY A 193 9.68 -12.09 10.09
CA GLY A 193 11.04 -12.06 10.65
C GLY A 193 11.77 -10.75 10.32
N ALA A 194 11.64 -10.25 9.10
CA ALA A 194 12.23 -8.97 8.70
C ALA A 194 11.61 -7.78 9.45
N LEU A 195 10.28 -7.78 9.62
CA LEU A 195 9.57 -6.75 10.40
C LEU A 195 10.04 -6.74 11.87
N MET A 196 10.19 -7.91 12.48
CA MET A 196 10.64 -8.05 13.87
C MET A 196 12.10 -7.60 14.07
N ARG A 197 12.99 -7.86 13.12
CA ARG A 197 14.40 -7.43 13.16
C ARG A 197 14.60 -5.95 12.93
N ALA A 198 13.70 -5.32 12.24
CA ALA A 198 13.81 -3.93 11.83
C ALA A 198 13.41 -2.97 12.93
N THR A 199 14.20 -2.92 13.98
CA THR A 199 14.35 -1.91 15.04
C THR A 199 13.23 -1.83 16.10
N PRO A 200 13.63 -1.89 17.41
CA PRO A 200 12.75 -1.69 18.57
C PRO A 200 12.16 -0.26 18.69
N ARG A 201 12.57 0.70 17.86
CA ARG A 201 12.20 2.12 17.97
C ARG A 201 10.94 2.55 17.22
N MET A 202 10.42 1.71 16.32
CA MET A 202 9.14 1.98 15.63
C MET A 202 8.20 0.81 15.93
N ALA A 203 7.53 0.86 17.09
CA ALA A 203 6.45 -0.06 17.40
C ALA A 203 5.28 0.23 16.46
N THR A 204 5.12 -0.60 15.42
CA THR A 204 3.92 -0.58 14.59
C THR A 204 2.82 -1.40 15.27
N ARG A 205 1.56 -1.10 14.98
CA ARG A 205 0.41 -1.90 15.45
C ARG A 205 0.53 -3.36 14.99
N ALA A 206 1.02 -3.54 13.76
CA ALA A 206 1.30 -4.85 13.17
C ALA A 206 2.30 -5.67 14.01
N LEU A 207 3.39 -5.08 14.50
CA LEU A 207 4.35 -5.75 15.39
C LEU A 207 3.71 -6.26 16.68
N ASN A 208 2.81 -5.46 17.28
CA ASN A 208 2.12 -5.85 18.50
C ASN A 208 1.20 -7.07 18.28
N VAL A 209 0.52 -7.14 17.14
CA VAL A 209 -0.33 -8.30 16.79
C VAL A 209 0.52 -9.55 16.56
N ILE A 210 1.64 -9.44 15.85
CA ILE A 210 2.56 -10.55 15.59
C ILE A 210 3.15 -11.07 16.91
N ALA A 211 3.66 -10.19 17.76
CA ALA A 211 4.28 -10.56 19.03
C ALA A 211 3.31 -11.36 19.92
N ARG A 212 2.05 -10.93 20.02
CA ARG A 212 1.01 -11.64 20.75
C ARG A 212 0.67 -13.00 20.12
N GLY A 213 0.58 -13.05 18.78
CA GLY A 213 0.22 -14.26 18.03
C GLY A 213 1.28 -15.36 18.13
N VAL A 214 2.53 -15.01 18.01
CA VAL A 214 3.66 -15.97 18.11
C VAL A 214 3.82 -16.47 19.55
N ALA A 215 3.68 -15.61 20.56
CA ALA A 215 3.73 -16.01 21.97
C ALA A 215 2.65 -17.05 22.32
N THR A 216 1.44 -16.89 21.81
CA THR A 216 0.33 -17.82 22.07
C THR A 216 0.56 -19.23 21.48
N LYS A 217 1.30 -19.35 20.38
CA LYS A 217 1.60 -20.65 19.74
C LYS A 217 2.79 -21.39 20.41
N GLN A 218 3.61 -20.69 21.17
CA GLN A 218 4.78 -21.29 21.86
C GLN A 218 4.49 -21.79 23.28
N SER A 219 3.30 -21.52 23.82
CA SER A 219 2.86 -22.07 25.11
C SER A 219 2.19 -23.43 24.86
N PRO A 220 2.84 -24.58 25.22
CA PRO A 220 2.20 -25.90 25.14
C PRO A 220 1.09 -25.97 26.20
N SER A 221 -0.04 -26.52 25.81
CA SER A 221 -1.14 -26.92 26.72
C SER A 221 -0.71 -28.06 27.61
#